data_cec89687b6b7a3a5a114325337c190c5
#
_entry.id   cec89687b6b7a3a5a114325337c190c5
#
_cell.length_a   1.000
_cell.length_b   1.000
_cell.length_c   1.000
_cell.angle_alpha   90.00
_cell.angle_beta   90.00
_cell.angle_gamma   90.00
#
_symmetry.space_group_name_H-M   'P 1'
#
loop_
_entity.id
_entity.type
_entity.pdbx_description
1 polymer ?
#
loop_
_entity_poly.entity_id
_entity_poly.type
_entity_poly.pdbx_seq_one_letter_code
_entity_poly.pdbx_strand_id
1 'polypeptide(L)'
;MDKLTEQEQTLYLELVMASQQVDSVEGFQGFVREYLRPLLPHGMTLACVGAFVNGKAVLEMAVAVDYPTALFEKVHEIVSIPDRALLARWYMERKPQLITRGLNDQQLSELERSEMEQFAFDNFVAHGLVDLDGKKGSYISLARVPGQLTDHHALLMELITPHLHQILVRLIASRNTRNAFSNAQLLSPKEQVVLRWLAAGKSNPEIAALLSRSVSTIRNQVHSILTKLGASTRAEALAKAYELRLL
;
A
#
# COMPACT_ATOMS: atom_id res chain seq x y z
N MET A 1 32.06 11.03 0.32
CA MET A 1 31.01 10.07 -0.01
C MET A 1 31.04 9.03 1.11
N ASP A 2 30.03 9.05 1.96
CA ASP A 2 29.93 8.10 3.06
C ASP A 2 29.88 6.68 2.51
N LYS A 3 30.60 5.78 3.13
CA LYS A 3 30.63 4.37 2.76
C LYS A 3 30.07 3.57 3.92
N LEU A 4 29.42 2.48 3.61
CA LEU A 4 29.02 1.50 4.62
C LEU A 4 30.28 0.90 5.28
N THR A 5 30.24 0.73 6.58
CA THR A 5 31.22 -0.08 7.32
C THR A 5 31.10 -1.55 6.88
N GLU A 6 32.12 -2.36 7.16
CA GLU A 6 32.06 -3.81 6.85
C GLU A 6 30.89 -4.51 7.53
N GLN A 7 30.57 -4.10 8.75
CA GLN A 7 29.40 -4.62 9.47
C GLN A 7 28.09 -4.24 8.77
N GLU A 8 27.93 -2.98 8.37
CA GLU A 8 26.74 -2.52 7.64
C GLU A 8 26.61 -3.17 6.28
N GLN A 9 27.71 -3.43 5.57
CA GLN A 9 27.70 -4.18 4.31
C GLN A 9 27.14 -5.58 4.50
N THR A 10 27.58 -6.28 5.57
CA THR A 10 27.07 -7.59 5.91
C THR A 10 25.58 -7.55 6.22
N LEU A 11 25.14 -6.65 7.10
CA LEU A 11 23.73 -6.47 7.46
C LEU A 11 22.88 -6.09 6.25
N TYR A 12 23.40 -5.26 5.36
CA TYR A 12 22.70 -4.88 4.14
C TYR A 12 22.51 -6.08 3.20
N LEU A 13 23.53 -6.91 3.01
CA LEU A 13 23.39 -8.12 2.19
C LEU A 13 22.39 -9.11 2.79
N GLU A 14 22.39 -9.31 4.09
CA GLU A 14 21.41 -10.13 4.79
C GLU A 14 19.99 -9.57 4.60
N LEU A 15 19.80 -8.25 4.75
CA LEU A 15 18.55 -7.57 4.49
C LEU A 15 18.06 -7.80 3.05
N VAL A 16 18.94 -7.64 2.06
CA VAL A 16 18.60 -7.85 0.65
C VAL A 16 18.12 -9.29 0.41
N MET A 17 18.83 -10.29 0.95
CA MET A 17 18.45 -11.70 0.82
C MET A 17 17.13 -11.99 1.51
N ALA A 18 16.95 -11.53 2.74
CA ALA A 18 15.71 -11.72 3.51
C ALA A 18 14.51 -11.04 2.85
N SER A 19 14.71 -9.88 2.23
CA SER A 19 13.65 -9.12 1.55
C SER A 19 12.95 -9.94 0.46
N GLN A 20 13.63 -10.90 -0.17
CA GLN A 20 13.08 -11.74 -1.23
C GLN A 20 12.04 -12.76 -0.71
N GLN A 21 12.09 -13.09 0.57
CA GLN A 21 11.26 -14.13 1.20
C GLN A 21 10.00 -13.57 1.87
N VAL A 22 9.87 -12.23 1.96
CA VAL A 22 8.72 -11.61 2.62
C VAL A 22 7.50 -11.65 1.71
N ASP A 23 6.43 -12.33 2.13
CA ASP A 23 5.19 -12.54 1.37
C ASP A 23 3.90 -12.22 2.14
N SER A 24 4.03 -11.79 3.41
CA SER A 24 2.92 -11.47 4.31
C SER A 24 3.21 -10.23 5.14
N VAL A 25 2.16 -9.62 5.72
CA VAL A 25 2.29 -8.45 6.60
C VAL A 25 3.06 -8.83 7.86
N GLU A 26 2.78 -9.98 8.43
CA GLU A 26 3.49 -10.53 9.60
C GLU A 26 4.96 -10.78 9.27
N GLY A 27 5.24 -11.31 8.07
CA GLY A 27 6.61 -11.49 7.56
C GLY A 27 7.34 -10.14 7.40
N PHE A 28 6.64 -9.11 6.92
CA PHE A 28 7.22 -7.76 6.84
C PHE A 28 7.54 -7.19 8.23
N GLN A 29 6.68 -7.40 9.22
CA GLN A 29 6.92 -6.94 10.58
C GLN A 29 8.13 -7.66 11.22
N GLY A 30 8.27 -8.97 10.99
CA GLY A 30 9.46 -9.74 11.38
C GLY A 30 10.71 -9.21 10.69
N PHE A 31 10.67 -9.04 9.37
CA PHE A 31 11.77 -8.51 8.57
C PHE A 31 12.26 -7.15 9.07
N VAL A 32 11.36 -6.23 9.44
CA VAL A 32 11.74 -4.93 10.01
C VAL A 32 12.51 -5.11 11.31
N ARG A 33 12.05 -6.01 12.20
CA ARG A 33 12.71 -6.21 13.50
C ARG A 33 14.06 -6.93 13.40
N GLU A 34 14.16 -7.91 12.52
CA GLU A 34 15.31 -8.81 12.43
C GLU A 34 16.41 -8.30 11.50
N TYR A 35 16.06 -7.60 10.43
CA TYR A 35 17.02 -7.18 9.40
C TYR A 35 17.12 -5.67 9.23
N LEU A 36 16.01 -4.93 9.28
CA LEU A 36 16.05 -3.50 9.06
C LEU A 36 16.62 -2.75 10.29
N ARG A 37 16.13 -3.07 11.49
CA ARG A 37 16.57 -2.40 12.73
C ARG A 37 18.04 -2.57 13.07
N PRO A 38 18.68 -3.72 12.86
CA PRO A 38 20.12 -3.84 13.07
C PRO A 38 20.94 -2.94 12.15
N LEU A 39 20.49 -2.72 10.91
CA LEU A 39 21.17 -1.86 9.94
C LEU A 39 20.89 -0.38 10.19
N LEU A 40 19.63 0.00 10.42
CA LEU A 40 19.21 1.36 10.74
C LEU A 40 18.33 1.33 11.99
N PRO A 41 18.92 1.52 13.17
CA PRO A 41 18.20 1.50 14.45
C PRO A 41 17.06 2.53 14.50
N HIS A 42 15.85 2.07 14.86
CA HIS A 42 14.66 2.92 14.99
C HIS A 42 13.61 2.25 15.88
N GLY A 43 12.69 3.02 16.44
CA GLY A 43 11.64 2.51 17.32
C GLY A 43 10.32 2.19 16.62
N MET A 44 10.00 2.89 15.53
CA MET A 44 8.72 2.79 14.85
C MET A 44 8.92 2.80 13.33
N THR A 45 8.15 1.98 12.62
CA THR A 45 8.11 1.99 11.15
C THR A 45 6.69 2.18 10.66
N LEU A 46 6.52 3.07 9.69
CA LEU A 46 5.31 3.15 8.87
C LEU A 46 5.72 3.03 7.40
N ALA A 47 5.15 2.06 6.71
CA ALA A 47 5.40 1.82 5.29
C ALA A 47 4.08 1.87 4.52
N CYS A 48 3.96 2.80 3.59
CA CYS A 48 2.76 3.07 2.80
C CYS A 48 3.01 2.83 1.32
N VAL A 49 2.01 2.31 0.63
CA VAL A 49 1.93 2.29 -0.84
C VAL A 49 0.61 2.91 -1.26
N GLY A 50 0.63 3.73 -2.29
CA GLY A 50 -0.57 4.38 -2.77
C GLY A 50 -0.40 5.04 -4.13
N ALA A 51 -1.46 5.71 -4.57
CA ALA A 51 -1.49 6.46 -5.80
C ALA A 51 -1.51 7.97 -5.52
N PHE A 52 -0.85 8.74 -6.37
CA PHE A 52 -0.87 10.20 -6.34
C PHE A 52 -1.87 10.71 -7.37
N VAL A 53 -3.00 11.24 -6.90
CA VAL A 53 -4.11 11.68 -7.76
C VAL A 53 -4.58 13.07 -7.31
N ASN A 54 -4.54 14.05 -8.21
CA ASN A 54 -5.06 15.40 -7.97
C ASN A 54 -4.55 16.03 -6.65
N GLY A 55 -3.26 15.94 -6.37
CA GLY A 55 -2.65 16.50 -5.14
C GLY A 55 -2.97 15.72 -3.86
N LYS A 56 -3.49 14.52 -3.97
CA LYS A 56 -3.76 13.62 -2.86
C LYS A 56 -2.97 12.33 -3.00
N ALA A 57 -2.54 11.78 -1.88
CA ALA A 57 -2.04 10.40 -1.79
C ALA A 57 -3.20 9.50 -1.36
N VAL A 58 -3.59 8.58 -2.21
CA VAL A 58 -4.64 7.58 -1.95
C VAL A 58 -3.95 6.28 -1.57
N LEU A 59 -4.05 5.89 -0.31
CA LEU A 59 -3.36 4.72 0.20
C LEU A 59 -4.04 3.43 -0.26
N GLU A 60 -3.28 2.55 -0.89
CA GLU A 60 -3.69 1.18 -1.21
C GLU A 60 -3.37 0.22 -0.06
N MET A 61 -2.27 0.47 0.64
CA MET A 61 -1.85 -0.29 1.82
C MET A 61 -0.95 0.55 2.72
N ALA A 62 -1.09 0.35 4.03
CA ALA A 62 -0.16 0.81 5.04
C ALA A 62 0.17 -0.35 5.99
N VAL A 63 1.45 -0.49 6.33
CA VAL A 63 1.94 -1.46 7.31
C VAL A 63 2.72 -0.72 8.38
N ALA A 64 2.36 -0.96 9.63
CA ALA A 64 2.98 -0.37 10.79
C ALA A 64 3.71 -1.42 11.63
N VAL A 65 4.88 -1.05 12.16
CA VAL A 65 5.65 -1.89 13.09
C VAL A 65 5.97 -1.07 14.33
N ASP A 66 5.51 -1.55 15.47
CA ASP A 66 5.66 -0.88 16.78
C ASP A 66 5.22 0.60 16.77
N TYR A 67 4.18 0.86 16.00
CA TYR A 67 3.60 2.18 15.76
C TYR A 67 2.38 2.39 16.65
N PRO A 68 2.17 3.56 17.27
CA PRO A 68 1.00 3.81 18.11
C PRO A 68 -0.31 3.64 17.34
N THR A 69 -1.24 2.84 17.85
CA THR A 69 -2.53 2.57 17.21
C THR A 69 -3.29 3.86 16.89
N ALA A 70 -3.35 4.78 17.86
CA ALA A 70 -4.04 6.06 17.68
C ALA A 70 -3.43 6.96 16.62
N LEU A 71 -2.11 6.83 16.34
CA LEU A 71 -1.47 7.53 15.23
C LEU A 71 -1.71 6.80 13.91
N PHE A 72 -1.71 5.46 13.93
CA PHE A 72 -1.98 4.64 12.76
C PHE A 72 -3.42 4.82 12.24
N GLU A 73 -4.40 4.96 13.12
CA GLU A 73 -5.79 5.22 12.76
C GLU A 73 -5.98 6.51 11.96
N LYS A 74 -5.10 7.50 12.14
CA LYS A 74 -5.11 8.75 11.36
C LYS A 74 -4.55 8.60 9.94
N VAL A 75 -3.91 7.48 9.62
CA VAL A 75 -3.25 7.23 8.32
C VAL A 75 -4.18 6.58 7.30
N HIS A 76 -5.37 6.12 7.69
CA HIS A 76 -6.25 5.27 6.89
C HIS A 76 -6.94 5.93 5.70
N GLU A 77 -6.92 7.23 5.59
CA GLU A 77 -7.71 7.91 4.58
C GLU A 77 -6.84 8.58 3.50
N ILE A 78 -7.51 9.17 2.54
CA ILE A 78 -6.90 9.99 1.52
C ILE A 78 -6.11 11.11 2.17
N VAL A 79 -4.80 11.07 2.03
CA VAL A 79 -3.90 12.08 2.58
C VAL A 79 -3.81 13.25 1.60
N SER A 80 -4.20 14.42 2.04
CA SER A 80 -3.95 15.67 1.30
C SER A 80 -2.45 15.94 1.34
N ILE A 81 -1.78 15.95 0.18
CA ILE A 81 -0.34 16.21 0.11
C ILE A 81 0.03 17.59 0.68
N PRO A 82 -0.72 18.68 0.42
CA PRO A 82 -0.44 19.98 1.03
C PRO A 82 -0.45 20.00 2.56
N ASP A 83 -1.24 19.13 3.20
CA ASP A 83 -1.34 19.07 4.67
C ASP A 83 -0.18 18.29 5.31
N ARG A 84 0.61 17.60 4.48
CA ARG A 84 1.79 16.83 4.87
C ARG A 84 3.03 17.39 4.19
N ALA A 85 3.62 18.41 4.81
CA ALA A 85 4.74 19.16 4.24
C ALA A 85 5.93 18.26 3.85
N LEU A 86 6.20 17.24 4.65
CA LEU A 86 7.29 16.29 4.38
C LEU A 86 6.99 15.37 3.19
N LEU A 87 5.77 14.86 3.09
CA LEU A 87 5.35 14.07 1.94
C LEU A 87 5.39 14.92 0.67
N ALA A 88 4.93 16.18 0.73
CA ALA A 88 4.96 17.12 -0.39
C ALA A 88 6.40 17.38 -0.85
N ARG A 89 7.30 17.66 0.10
CA ARG A 89 8.71 17.89 -0.21
C ARG A 89 9.35 16.65 -0.81
N TRP A 90 9.21 15.50 -0.18
CA TRP A 90 9.75 14.26 -0.72
C TRP A 90 9.20 14.00 -2.15
N TYR A 91 7.91 14.23 -2.37
CA TYR A 91 7.31 14.05 -3.69
C TYR A 91 7.92 14.95 -4.76
N MET A 92 8.37 16.15 -4.40
CA MET A 92 9.04 17.09 -5.30
C MET A 92 10.53 16.79 -5.47
N GLU A 93 11.23 16.55 -4.37
CA GLU A 93 12.70 16.46 -4.35
C GLU A 93 13.22 15.05 -4.61
N ARG A 94 12.42 14.01 -4.32
CA ARG A 94 12.81 12.58 -4.42
C ARG A 94 14.05 12.22 -3.60
N LYS A 95 14.24 12.91 -2.48
CA LYS A 95 15.38 12.72 -1.57
C LYS A 95 14.91 12.26 -0.20
N PRO A 96 15.74 11.52 0.55
CA PRO A 96 15.46 11.23 1.95
C PRO A 96 15.22 12.50 2.76
N GLN A 97 14.24 12.45 3.64
CA GLN A 97 13.91 13.52 4.57
C GLN A 97 14.42 13.15 5.95
N LEU A 98 15.28 13.98 6.53
CA LEU A 98 15.83 13.81 7.87
C LEU A 98 15.27 14.91 8.75
N ILE A 99 14.49 14.55 9.74
CA ILE A 99 13.78 15.50 10.60
C ILE A 99 14.16 15.25 12.07
N THR A 100 14.62 16.33 12.70
CA THR A 100 14.83 16.39 14.14
C THR A 100 14.02 17.56 14.69
N ARG A 101 13.13 17.26 15.65
CA ARG A 101 12.31 18.28 16.33
C ARG A 101 13.19 19.35 16.97
N GLY A 102 12.82 20.60 16.84
CA GLY A 102 13.62 21.73 17.30
C GLY A 102 14.67 22.22 16.32
N LEU A 103 15.13 21.37 15.38
CA LEU A 103 16.10 21.78 14.33
C LEU A 103 15.44 22.03 12.99
N ASN A 104 14.43 21.24 12.64
CA ASN A 104 13.79 21.27 11.32
C ASN A 104 12.31 21.64 11.38
N ASP A 105 11.82 22.23 12.46
CA ASP A 105 10.38 22.50 12.67
C ASP A 105 9.75 23.38 11.59
N GLN A 106 10.54 24.28 10.98
CA GLN A 106 10.08 25.08 9.84
C GLN A 106 9.74 24.25 8.60
N GLN A 107 10.18 23.00 8.55
CA GLN A 107 9.93 22.08 7.45
C GLN A 107 8.66 21.24 7.68
N LEU A 108 8.09 21.31 8.87
CA LEU A 108 6.92 20.55 9.29
C LEU A 108 5.64 21.37 9.15
N SER A 109 4.55 20.74 8.76
CA SER A 109 3.22 21.31 8.94
C SER A 109 2.85 21.36 10.43
N GLU A 110 1.82 22.13 10.77
CA GLU A 110 1.30 22.16 12.15
C GLU A 110 0.84 20.78 12.62
N LEU A 111 0.21 20.03 11.71
CA LEU A 111 -0.23 18.66 11.96
C LEU A 111 0.94 17.74 12.29
N GLU A 112 2.01 17.77 11.49
CA GLU A 112 3.20 16.93 11.69
C GLU A 112 3.91 17.28 13.01
N ARG A 113 4.04 18.56 13.35
CA ARG A 113 4.59 18.98 14.65
C ARG A 113 3.76 18.49 15.83
N SER A 114 2.45 18.65 15.74
CA SER A 114 1.52 18.18 16.77
C SER A 114 1.58 16.66 16.97
N GLU A 115 1.71 15.90 15.88
CA GLU A 115 1.87 14.44 15.94
C GLU A 115 3.21 14.04 16.58
N MET A 116 4.32 14.69 16.22
CA MET A 116 5.62 14.43 16.84
C MET A 116 5.59 14.69 18.33
N GLU A 117 4.95 15.77 18.78
CA GLU A 117 4.80 16.11 20.18
C GLU A 117 3.88 15.12 20.91
N GLN A 118 2.69 14.88 20.37
CA GLN A 118 1.68 14.00 20.97
C GLN A 118 2.18 12.56 21.18
N PHE A 119 2.97 12.04 20.23
CA PHE A 119 3.43 10.66 20.22
C PHE A 119 4.90 10.51 20.64
N ALA A 120 5.50 11.60 21.14
CA ALA A 120 6.84 11.62 21.73
C ALA A 120 7.91 10.97 20.84
N PHE A 121 8.04 11.44 19.61
CA PHE A 121 9.21 11.12 18.79
C PHE A 121 9.90 12.38 18.29
N ASP A 122 11.20 12.46 18.56
CA ASP A 122 11.98 13.67 18.35
C ASP A 122 12.66 13.72 16.98
N ASN A 123 12.81 12.56 16.35
CA ASN A 123 13.40 12.48 15.02
C ASN A 123 12.83 11.32 14.20
N PHE A 124 12.93 11.47 12.91
CA PHE A 124 12.66 10.39 11.96
C PHE A 124 13.35 10.63 10.62
N VAL A 125 13.53 9.55 9.90
CA VAL A 125 13.96 9.56 8.51
C VAL A 125 12.85 9.00 7.63
N ALA A 126 12.66 9.58 6.46
CA ALA A 126 11.65 9.11 5.54
C ALA A 126 12.14 9.17 4.09
N HIS A 127 11.78 8.20 3.31
CA HIS A 127 12.05 8.13 1.88
C HIS A 127 11.02 7.26 1.19
N GLY A 128 11.03 7.26 -0.14
CA GLY A 128 10.12 6.45 -0.93
C GLY A 128 10.57 6.33 -2.37
N LEU A 129 9.81 5.55 -3.12
CA LEU A 129 9.96 5.43 -4.56
C LEU A 129 8.62 5.69 -5.24
N VAL A 130 8.68 6.22 -6.44
CA VAL A 130 7.55 6.30 -7.35
C VAL A 130 7.86 5.53 -8.62
N ASP A 131 6.81 5.01 -9.23
CA ASP A 131 6.90 4.37 -10.53
C ASP A 131 7.25 5.38 -11.65
N LEU A 132 7.51 4.85 -12.83
CA LEU A 132 8.00 5.65 -13.96
C LEU A 132 7.00 6.71 -14.44
N ASP A 133 5.70 6.51 -14.26
CA ASP A 133 4.67 7.48 -14.63
C ASP A 133 4.34 8.47 -13.49
N GLY A 134 4.98 8.30 -12.32
CA GLY A 134 4.82 9.16 -11.16
C GLY A 134 3.47 9.05 -10.45
N LYS A 135 2.63 8.07 -10.84
CA LYS A 135 1.26 7.96 -10.32
C LYS A 135 1.14 7.11 -9.09
N LYS A 136 2.00 6.09 -8.95
CA LYS A 136 2.03 5.21 -7.79
C LYS A 136 3.39 5.24 -7.12
N GLY A 137 3.42 4.92 -5.85
CA GLY A 137 4.69 4.87 -5.13
C GLY A 137 4.52 4.36 -3.71
N SER A 138 5.65 4.21 -3.05
CA SER A 138 5.74 3.93 -1.63
C SER A 138 6.38 5.08 -0.88
N TYR A 139 6.01 5.25 0.38
CA TYR A 139 6.64 6.17 1.30
C TYR A 139 6.83 5.47 2.64
N ILE A 140 8.06 5.43 3.12
CA ILE A 140 8.47 4.72 4.33
C ILE A 140 9.05 5.74 5.30
N SER A 141 8.60 5.71 6.54
CA SER A 141 9.15 6.51 7.63
C SER A 141 9.60 5.62 8.78
N LEU A 142 10.79 5.91 9.30
CA LEU A 142 11.40 5.27 10.46
C LEU A 142 11.56 6.35 11.53
N ALA A 143 10.83 6.24 12.62
CA ALA A 143 10.85 7.22 13.70
C ALA A 143 11.51 6.67 14.98
N ARG A 144 11.83 7.57 15.90
CA ARG A 144 12.64 7.26 17.10
C ARG A 144 13.99 6.67 16.71
N VAL A 145 14.64 7.28 15.73
CA VAL A 145 16.02 6.94 15.37
C VAL A 145 16.94 7.47 16.46
N PRO A 146 17.80 6.63 17.06
CA PRO A 146 18.69 7.08 18.14
C PRO A 146 19.78 8.02 17.64
N GLY A 147 20.15 8.98 18.47
CA GLY A 147 21.25 9.89 18.19
C GLY A 147 20.92 11.01 17.20
N GLN A 148 21.95 11.64 16.66
CA GLN A 148 21.83 12.72 15.68
C GLN A 148 21.68 12.14 14.27
N LEU A 149 20.72 12.66 13.50
CA LEU A 149 20.58 12.32 12.10
C LEU A 149 21.69 12.95 11.25
N THR A 150 22.22 12.18 10.31
CA THR A 150 23.33 12.57 9.43
C THR A 150 23.07 12.10 7.99
N ASP A 151 23.88 12.53 7.04
CA ASP A 151 23.84 12.07 5.65
C ASP A 151 24.01 10.56 5.50
N HIS A 152 24.63 9.91 6.51
CA HIS A 152 24.73 8.46 6.56
C HIS A 152 23.35 7.78 6.68
N HIS A 153 22.44 8.36 7.47
CA HIS A 153 21.05 7.87 7.53
C HIS A 153 20.31 8.07 6.20
N ALA A 154 20.60 9.16 5.48
CA ALA A 154 20.06 9.36 4.14
C ALA A 154 20.57 8.29 3.17
N LEU A 155 21.86 8.00 3.17
CA LEU A 155 22.47 6.94 2.37
C LEU A 155 21.81 5.57 2.67
N LEU A 156 21.65 5.22 3.94
CA LEU A 156 20.97 3.97 4.31
C LEU A 156 19.53 3.93 3.79
N MET A 157 18.78 5.02 3.93
CA MET A 157 17.41 5.09 3.39
C MET A 157 17.38 4.92 1.86
N GLU A 158 18.30 5.53 1.12
CA GLU A 158 18.41 5.34 -0.33
C GLU A 158 18.66 3.87 -0.71
N LEU A 159 19.52 3.20 0.03
CA LEU A 159 19.87 1.80 -0.22
C LEU A 159 18.74 0.82 0.14
N ILE A 160 18.04 1.04 1.26
CA ILE A 160 17.03 0.08 1.74
C ILE A 160 15.65 0.28 1.09
N THR A 161 15.31 1.52 0.72
CA THR A 161 13.97 1.85 0.20
C THR A 161 13.53 1.02 -1.02
N PRO A 162 14.39 0.71 -2.02
CA PRO A 162 14.02 -0.15 -3.14
C PRO A 162 13.55 -1.54 -2.71
N HIS A 163 14.19 -2.13 -1.70
CA HIS A 163 13.84 -3.46 -1.19
C HIS A 163 12.51 -3.44 -0.43
N LEU A 164 12.30 -2.41 0.41
CA LEU A 164 11.02 -2.20 1.10
C LEU A 164 9.89 -1.95 0.11
N HIS A 165 10.11 -1.14 -0.92
CA HIS A 165 9.15 -0.91 -1.99
C HIS A 165 8.73 -2.22 -2.68
N GLN A 166 9.70 -3.06 -3.06
CA GLN A 166 9.43 -4.34 -3.70
C GLN A 166 8.61 -5.29 -2.82
N ILE A 167 8.91 -5.34 -1.51
CA ILE A 167 8.11 -6.11 -0.56
C ILE A 167 6.66 -5.60 -0.56
N LEU A 168 6.45 -4.29 -0.40
CA LEU A 168 5.10 -3.71 -0.33
C LEU A 168 4.30 -3.97 -1.60
N VAL A 169 4.91 -3.83 -2.78
CA VAL A 169 4.27 -4.14 -4.07
C VAL A 169 3.87 -5.61 -4.15
N ARG A 170 4.72 -6.52 -3.69
CA ARG A 170 4.44 -7.96 -3.64
C ARG A 170 3.29 -8.28 -2.68
N LEU A 171 3.25 -7.63 -1.51
CA LEU A 171 2.15 -7.80 -0.55
C LEU A 171 0.81 -7.35 -1.13
N ILE A 172 0.77 -6.24 -1.86
CA ILE A 172 -0.43 -5.79 -2.58
C ILE A 172 -0.84 -6.81 -3.64
N ALA A 173 0.10 -7.29 -4.45
CA ALA A 173 -0.18 -8.29 -5.48
C ALA A 173 -0.75 -9.58 -4.87
N SER A 174 -0.17 -10.07 -3.78
CA SER A 174 -0.63 -11.27 -3.05
C SER A 174 -2.02 -11.07 -2.45
N ARG A 175 -2.30 -9.89 -1.86
CA ARG A 175 -3.63 -9.54 -1.35
C ARG A 175 -4.67 -9.51 -2.47
N ASN A 176 -4.33 -8.88 -3.60
CA ASN A 176 -5.21 -8.80 -4.76
C ASN A 176 -5.49 -10.18 -5.35
N THR A 177 -4.50 -11.06 -5.40
CA THR A 177 -4.66 -12.44 -5.87
C THR A 177 -5.55 -13.24 -4.92
N ARG A 178 -5.34 -13.18 -3.60
CA ARG A 178 -6.22 -13.83 -2.61
C ARG A 178 -7.65 -13.33 -2.70
N ASN A 179 -7.84 -12.03 -2.82
CA ASN A 179 -9.16 -11.43 -2.99
C ASN A 179 -9.82 -11.89 -4.30
N ALA A 180 -9.07 -11.98 -5.40
CA ALA A 180 -9.59 -12.48 -6.68
C ALA A 180 -10.01 -13.96 -6.58
N PHE A 181 -9.23 -14.82 -5.90
CA PHE A 181 -9.62 -16.22 -5.65
C PHE A 181 -10.85 -16.32 -4.74
N SER A 182 -10.90 -15.55 -3.66
CA SER A 182 -12.07 -15.50 -2.78
C SER A 182 -13.32 -15.00 -3.52
N ASN A 183 -13.16 -13.97 -4.33
CA ASN A 183 -14.23 -13.40 -5.12
C ASN A 183 -14.69 -14.34 -6.25
N ALA A 184 -13.76 -15.07 -6.88
CA ALA A 184 -14.12 -16.07 -7.90
C ALA A 184 -15.00 -17.19 -7.34
N GLN A 185 -14.94 -17.48 -6.04
CA GLN A 185 -15.82 -18.45 -5.36
C GLN A 185 -17.21 -17.86 -5.02
N LEU A 186 -17.41 -16.55 -5.10
CA LEU A 186 -18.71 -15.93 -4.86
C LEU A 186 -19.74 -16.37 -5.91
N LEU A 187 -19.31 -16.53 -7.17
CA LEU A 187 -20.16 -16.92 -8.28
C LEU A 187 -19.80 -18.34 -8.74
N SER A 188 -20.81 -19.17 -8.95
CA SER A 188 -20.64 -20.46 -9.59
C SER A 188 -20.09 -20.30 -11.03
N PRO A 189 -19.46 -21.34 -11.62
CA PRO A 189 -18.98 -21.29 -13.00
C PRO A 189 -20.06 -20.89 -14.01
N LYS A 190 -21.30 -21.31 -13.78
CA LYS A 190 -22.45 -20.96 -14.63
C LYS A 190 -22.84 -19.47 -14.51
N GLU A 191 -22.78 -18.92 -13.31
CA GLU A 191 -23.03 -17.50 -13.06
C GLU A 191 -21.93 -16.61 -13.63
N GLN A 192 -20.68 -17.05 -13.58
CA GLN A 192 -19.55 -16.33 -14.19
C GLN A 192 -19.73 -16.21 -15.72
N VAL A 193 -20.18 -17.29 -16.38
CA VAL A 193 -20.47 -17.25 -17.82
C VAL A 193 -21.59 -16.23 -18.11
N VAL A 194 -22.67 -16.24 -17.33
CA VAL A 194 -23.76 -15.27 -17.48
C VAL A 194 -23.27 -13.86 -17.23
N LEU A 195 -22.45 -13.63 -16.19
CA LEU A 195 -21.89 -12.32 -15.87
C LEU A 195 -21.07 -11.74 -17.05
N ARG A 196 -20.25 -12.56 -17.71
CA ARG A 196 -19.49 -12.15 -18.91
C ARG A 196 -20.40 -11.70 -20.05
N TRP A 197 -21.50 -12.40 -20.29
CA TRP A 197 -22.48 -11.99 -21.30
C TRP A 197 -23.26 -10.72 -20.90
N LEU A 198 -23.51 -10.55 -19.60
CA LEU A 198 -24.04 -9.29 -19.08
C LEU A 198 -23.08 -8.13 -19.34
N ALA A 199 -21.78 -8.32 -19.10
CA ALA A 199 -20.74 -7.33 -19.38
C ALA A 199 -20.63 -7.00 -20.88
N ALA A 200 -20.84 -8.01 -21.75
CA ALA A 200 -20.92 -7.82 -23.21
C ALA A 200 -22.22 -7.15 -23.68
N GLY A 201 -23.07 -6.67 -22.76
CA GLY A 201 -24.29 -5.94 -23.09
C GLY A 201 -25.51 -6.80 -23.49
N LYS A 202 -25.39 -8.14 -23.39
CA LYS A 202 -26.44 -9.06 -23.86
C LYS A 202 -27.64 -9.08 -22.93
N SER A 203 -28.83 -9.01 -23.49
CA SER A 203 -30.11 -9.18 -22.75
C SER A 203 -30.34 -10.63 -22.31
N ASN A 204 -31.22 -10.84 -21.33
CA ASN A 204 -31.54 -12.19 -20.86
C ASN A 204 -32.03 -13.14 -21.97
N PRO A 205 -32.88 -12.73 -22.93
CA PRO A 205 -33.26 -13.56 -24.07
C PRO A 205 -32.05 -13.93 -24.95
N GLU A 206 -31.15 -13.00 -25.26
CA GLU A 206 -29.95 -13.27 -26.05
C GLU A 206 -29.01 -14.26 -25.33
N ILE A 207 -28.82 -14.08 -24.02
CA ILE A 207 -27.99 -14.99 -23.21
C ILE A 207 -28.63 -16.39 -23.18
N ALA A 208 -29.94 -16.47 -23.05
CA ALA A 208 -30.70 -17.71 -23.08
C ALA A 208 -30.50 -18.46 -24.41
N ALA A 209 -30.58 -17.76 -25.54
CA ALA A 209 -30.29 -18.30 -26.86
C ALA A 209 -28.82 -18.79 -26.99
N LEU A 210 -27.84 -17.95 -26.60
CA LEU A 210 -26.41 -18.27 -26.66
C LEU A 210 -26.04 -19.50 -25.82
N LEU A 211 -26.68 -19.67 -24.66
CA LEU A 211 -26.37 -20.74 -23.73
C LEU A 211 -27.30 -21.96 -23.86
N SER A 212 -28.24 -21.94 -24.84
CA SER A 212 -29.26 -22.97 -25.02
C SER A 212 -30.04 -23.25 -23.73
N ARG A 213 -30.52 -22.18 -23.09
CA ARG A 213 -31.28 -22.23 -21.83
C ARG A 213 -32.58 -21.46 -21.93
N SER A 214 -33.49 -21.66 -20.98
CA SER A 214 -34.70 -20.87 -20.90
C SER A 214 -34.40 -19.45 -20.38
N VAL A 215 -35.19 -18.46 -20.84
CA VAL A 215 -35.09 -17.08 -20.34
C VAL A 215 -35.31 -17.00 -18.82
N SER A 216 -36.19 -17.85 -18.29
CA SER A 216 -36.45 -17.95 -16.85
C SER A 216 -35.20 -18.43 -16.07
N THR A 217 -34.48 -19.39 -16.63
CA THR A 217 -33.19 -19.87 -16.04
C THR A 217 -32.17 -18.75 -15.96
N ILE A 218 -32.03 -17.98 -17.06
CA ILE A 218 -31.10 -16.83 -17.08
C ILE A 218 -31.55 -15.75 -16.12
N ARG A 219 -32.84 -15.45 -16.04
CA ARG A 219 -33.37 -14.47 -15.06
C ARG A 219 -33.01 -14.85 -13.62
N ASN A 220 -33.18 -16.13 -13.27
CA ASN A 220 -32.83 -16.62 -11.93
C ASN A 220 -31.32 -16.53 -11.66
N GLN A 221 -30.48 -16.85 -12.65
CA GLN A 221 -29.03 -16.70 -12.52
C GLN A 221 -28.62 -15.22 -12.37
N VAL A 222 -29.23 -14.32 -13.13
CA VAL A 222 -28.98 -12.87 -12.98
C VAL A 222 -29.41 -12.41 -11.58
N HIS A 223 -30.57 -12.84 -11.10
CA HIS A 223 -31.02 -12.50 -9.75
C HIS A 223 -30.04 -13.01 -8.67
N SER A 224 -29.59 -14.26 -8.82
CA SER A 224 -28.55 -14.83 -7.93
C SER A 224 -27.24 -14.04 -7.95
N ILE A 225 -26.78 -13.61 -9.14
CA ILE A 225 -25.60 -12.77 -9.30
C ILE A 225 -25.80 -11.43 -8.57
N LEU A 226 -26.94 -10.76 -8.78
CA LEU A 226 -27.26 -9.51 -8.09
C LEU A 226 -27.20 -9.67 -6.57
N THR A 227 -27.85 -10.70 -6.04
CA THR A 227 -27.87 -10.99 -4.60
C THR A 227 -26.47 -11.24 -4.05
N LYS A 228 -25.67 -12.08 -4.73
CA LYS A 228 -24.33 -12.45 -4.31
C LYS A 228 -23.33 -11.27 -4.34
N LEU A 229 -23.52 -10.34 -5.28
CA LEU A 229 -22.73 -9.13 -5.39
C LEU A 229 -23.30 -7.97 -4.54
N GLY A 230 -24.43 -8.17 -3.86
CA GLY A 230 -25.09 -7.13 -3.09
C GLY A 230 -25.51 -5.94 -3.95
N ALA A 231 -25.91 -6.20 -5.21
CA ALA A 231 -26.30 -5.18 -6.18
C ALA A 231 -27.82 -5.16 -6.38
N SER A 232 -28.39 -3.98 -6.54
CA SER A 232 -29.82 -3.78 -6.81
C SER A 232 -30.12 -3.69 -8.29
N THR A 233 -29.12 -3.34 -9.11
CA THR A 233 -29.27 -3.18 -10.56
C THR A 233 -28.18 -3.92 -11.32
N ARG A 234 -28.45 -4.21 -12.61
CA ARG A 234 -27.45 -4.79 -13.50
C ARG A 234 -26.19 -3.93 -13.64
N ALA A 235 -26.34 -2.61 -13.75
CA ALA A 235 -25.22 -1.69 -13.86
C ALA A 235 -24.36 -1.71 -12.59
N GLU A 236 -25.00 -1.72 -11.43
CA GLU A 236 -24.30 -1.84 -10.14
C GLU A 236 -23.57 -3.19 -10.00
N ALA A 237 -24.20 -4.28 -10.44
CA ALA A 237 -23.55 -5.59 -10.43
C ALA A 237 -22.30 -5.63 -11.32
N LEU A 238 -22.34 -5.00 -12.50
CA LEU A 238 -21.17 -4.92 -13.38
C LEU A 238 -20.08 -4.05 -12.77
N ALA A 239 -20.41 -2.89 -12.18
CA ALA A 239 -19.45 -2.05 -11.49
C ALA A 239 -18.73 -2.83 -10.36
N LYS A 240 -19.50 -3.49 -9.49
CA LYS A 240 -18.97 -4.34 -8.42
C LYS A 240 -18.15 -5.52 -8.94
N ALA A 241 -18.56 -6.12 -10.06
CA ALA A 241 -17.83 -7.23 -10.67
C ALA A 241 -16.46 -6.78 -11.20
N TYR A 242 -16.34 -5.57 -11.76
CA TYR A 242 -15.04 -4.98 -12.12
C TYR A 242 -14.19 -4.66 -10.89
N GLU A 243 -14.76 -4.05 -9.84
CA GLU A 243 -14.05 -3.79 -8.58
C GLU A 243 -13.51 -5.08 -7.94
N LEU A 244 -14.30 -6.14 -7.96
CA LEU A 244 -13.97 -7.47 -7.44
C LEU A 244 -13.11 -8.33 -8.40
N ARG A 245 -12.76 -7.82 -9.58
CA ARG A 245 -11.98 -8.52 -10.62
C ARG A 245 -12.59 -9.87 -11.05
N LEU A 246 -13.91 -9.92 -11.16
CA LEU A 246 -14.67 -11.07 -11.67
C LEU A 246 -14.86 -11.04 -13.20
N LEU A 247 -14.51 -9.92 -13.81
CA LEU A 247 -14.54 -9.62 -15.24
C LEU A 247 -13.16 -9.24 -15.77
#